data_d850be38a7e848c1fc106291f839c25d
#
_entry.id   d850be38a7e848c1fc106291f839c25d
#
_cell.length_a   1.000
_cell.length_b   1.000
_cell.length_c   1.000
_cell.angle_alpha   90.00
_cell.angle_beta   90.00
_cell.angle_gamma   90.00
#
_symmetry.space_group_name_H-M   'P 1'
#
loop_
_entity.id
_entity.type
_entity.pdbx_description
1 polymer ?
#
loop_
_entity_poly.entity_id
_entity_poly.type
_entity_poly.pdbx_seq_one_letter_code
_entity_poly.pdbx_strand_id
1 'polypeptide(L)'
;MATTVVMPPSNTITLAQKYLPILDEVYKRESLTSMFDTANANWVGANTVNLFSFTSNGMANYDRDAGYVMGNVTGGWEDYQITQDRGRAFQVDYLDNEETLGMTVASALGQVERVDVIPEVDAFRFSKWASTTGVGSATGTITASTDVADLVSTAEASMDDAEVPYEGRVLFISPAAYQRLKGNIERRIINAEDNVNMNVEYFDDMQVIRVPQGRFNTAITLNAPTTAAGAGGYTATGDAINFMIVHPSAILQVMKHRNLRTFTPDQNIEADAYRINFRYAHDTWVLDQKVKGIYVHHA
;
A
#
# COMPACT_ATOMS: atom_id res chain seq x y z
N MET A 1 13.12 79.09 -7.13
CA MET A 1 12.48 77.96 -6.40
C MET A 1 12.22 76.90 -7.45
N ALA A 2 12.94 75.79 -7.39
CA ALA A 2 12.73 74.67 -8.33
C ALA A 2 11.61 73.77 -7.79
N THR A 3 10.53 73.66 -8.53
CA THR A 3 9.39 72.80 -8.19
C THR A 3 9.77 71.37 -8.49
N THR A 4 9.96 70.56 -7.45
CA THR A 4 10.20 69.12 -7.56
C THR A 4 8.88 68.44 -7.96
N VAL A 5 8.79 67.96 -9.20
CA VAL A 5 7.67 67.12 -9.64
C VAL A 5 7.88 65.75 -9.06
N VAL A 6 7.05 65.38 -8.05
CA VAL A 6 6.98 64.01 -7.53
C VAL A 6 6.23 63.18 -8.55
N MET A 7 6.94 62.26 -9.26
CA MET A 7 6.29 61.29 -10.09
C MET A 7 5.53 60.29 -9.16
N PRO A 8 4.29 59.91 -9.52
CA PRO A 8 3.60 58.83 -8.81
C PRO A 8 4.37 57.50 -9.00
N PRO A 9 4.31 56.58 -8.01
CA PRO A 9 4.95 55.29 -8.13
C PRO A 9 4.41 54.59 -9.37
N SER A 10 5.31 54.01 -10.18
CA SER A 10 4.93 53.24 -11.36
C SER A 10 4.14 52.01 -10.85
N ASN A 11 2.86 51.96 -11.17
CA ASN A 11 2.06 50.78 -10.99
C ASN A 11 2.62 49.67 -11.87
N THR A 12 3.30 48.73 -11.27
CA THR A 12 3.70 47.51 -11.97
C THR A 12 2.47 46.58 -12.00
N ILE A 13 1.59 46.81 -12.99
CA ILE A 13 0.50 45.88 -13.27
C ILE A 13 1.14 44.63 -13.85
N THR A 14 1.26 43.58 -13.07
CA THR A 14 1.61 42.28 -13.60
C THR A 14 0.44 41.83 -14.45
N LEU A 15 0.61 41.88 -15.77
CA LEU A 15 -0.38 41.38 -16.72
C LEU A 15 -0.71 39.94 -16.37
N ALA A 16 -2.01 39.63 -16.18
CA ALA A 16 -2.48 38.29 -15.96
C ALA A 16 -1.93 37.38 -17.06
N GLN A 17 -1.03 36.51 -16.68
CA GLN A 17 -0.53 35.49 -17.60
C GLN A 17 -1.70 34.58 -17.96
N LYS A 18 -1.84 34.29 -19.25
CA LYS A 18 -2.90 33.42 -19.76
C LYS A 18 -2.68 32.04 -19.14
N TYR A 19 -3.49 31.71 -18.16
CA TYR A 19 -3.43 30.41 -17.48
C TYR A 19 -3.75 29.31 -18.49
N LEU A 20 -2.82 28.38 -18.68
CA LEU A 20 -3.18 27.04 -19.12
C LEU A 20 -3.78 26.33 -17.90
N PRO A 21 -5.00 25.80 -17.97
CA PRO A 21 -5.61 25.04 -16.85
C PRO A 21 -5.02 23.61 -16.79
N ILE A 22 -3.70 23.50 -16.84
CA ILE A 22 -2.97 22.24 -16.67
C ILE A 22 -2.35 22.31 -15.29
N LEU A 23 -2.82 21.46 -14.41
CA LEU A 23 -2.25 21.29 -13.09
C LEU A 23 -0.98 20.45 -13.22
N ASP A 24 0.14 20.95 -12.68
CA ASP A 24 1.35 20.15 -12.51
C ASP A 24 1.18 19.26 -11.29
N GLU A 25 0.67 18.05 -11.50
CA GLU A 25 0.45 17.07 -10.45
C GLU A 25 1.64 16.11 -10.34
N VAL A 26 1.96 15.73 -9.10
CA VAL A 26 2.98 14.72 -8.82
C VAL A 26 2.48 13.35 -9.31
N TYR A 27 3.27 12.68 -10.15
CA TYR A 27 2.95 11.32 -10.59
C TYR A 27 3.00 10.34 -9.41
N LYS A 28 1.87 9.71 -9.11
CA LYS A 28 1.76 8.63 -8.12
C LYS A 28 0.93 7.49 -8.70
N ARG A 29 1.32 6.28 -8.37
CA ARG A 29 0.55 5.09 -8.73
C ARG A 29 -0.66 4.94 -7.81
N GLU A 30 -1.74 4.39 -8.35
CA GLU A 30 -2.89 3.92 -7.60
C GLU A 30 -2.51 2.84 -6.58
N SER A 31 -3.45 2.47 -5.72
CA SER A 31 -3.22 1.42 -4.72
C SER A 31 -2.91 0.08 -5.39
N LEU A 32 -1.81 -0.54 -4.96
CA LEU A 32 -1.36 -1.84 -5.46
C LEU A 32 -1.91 -3.00 -4.61
N THR A 33 -2.42 -2.69 -3.43
CA THR A 33 -2.92 -3.66 -2.45
C THR A 33 -4.44 -3.71 -2.36
N SER A 34 -5.16 -2.81 -3.05
CA SER A 34 -6.64 -2.75 -3.01
C SER A 34 -7.33 -4.02 -3.52
N MET A 35 -6.64 -4.82 -4.33
CA MET A 35 -7.16 -6.11 -4.82
C MET A 35 -7.46 -7.12 -3.71
N PHE A 36 -6.85 -6.94 -2.52
CA PHE A 36 -7.07 -7.80 -1.36
C PHE A 36 -8.10 -7.24 -0.38
N ASP A 37 -8.74 -6.11 -0.68
CA ASP A 37 -9.76 -5.52 0.20
C ASP A 37 -10.96 -6.46 0.35
N THR A 38 -11.23 -6.89 1.58
CA THR A 38 -12.35 -7.78 1.90
C THR A 38 -13.64 -6.97 1.94
N ALA A 39 -14.52 -7.19 0.95
CA ALA A 39 -15.77 -6.44 0.81
C ALA A 39 -16.76 -6.68 1.94
N ASN A 40 -16.75 -7.87 2.57
CA ASN A 40 -17.71 -8.28 3.60
C ASN A 40 -16.99 -8.80 4.85
N ALA A 41 -16.50 -7.91 5.69
CA ALA A 41 -16.00 -8.30 7.01
C ALA A 41 -17.17 -8.38 8.01
N ASN A 42 -17.24 -9.46 8.76
CA ASN A 42 -18.20 -9.58 9.86
C ASN A 42 -17.72 -8.78 11.06
N TRP A 43 -18.33 -7.62 11.27
CA TRP A 43 -17.97 -6.71 12.35
C TRP A 43 -18.62 -7.11 13.66
N VAL A 44 -17.81 -7.25 14.70
CA VAL A 44 -18.28 -7.37 16.09
C VAL A 44 -17.93 -6.08 16.82
N GLY A 45 -18.95 -5.27 17.10
CA GLY A 45 -18.75 -3.94 17.67
C GLY A 45 -18.19 -2.91 16.68
N ALA A 46 -17.50 -1.89 17.22
CA ALA A 46 -17.07 -0.74 16.43
C ALA A 46 -15.83 -0.99 15.56
N ASN A 47 -14.84 -1.76 16.04
CA ASN A 47 -13.50 -1.82 15.43
C ASN A 47 -12.90 -3.23 15.35
N THR A 48 -13.68 -4.28 15.64
CA THR A 48 -13.17 -5.65 15.73
C THR A 48 -13.81 -6.52 14.66
N VAL A 49 -13.00 -7.33 14.01
CA VAL A 49 -13.42 -8.41 13.12
C VAL A 49 -13.05 -9.71 13.78
N ASN A 50 -14.02 -10.64 13.91
CA ASN A 50 -13.78 -11.93 14.52
C ASN A 50 -13.73 -13.01 13.43
N LEU A 51 -12.72 -13.86 13.54
CA LEU A 51 -12.56 -15.02 12.69
C LEU A 51 -12.54 -16.28 13.56
N PHE A 52 -13.28 -17.30 13.17
CA PHE A 52 -13.24 -18.57 13.85
C PHE A 52 -12.13 -19.45 13.28
N SER A 53 -11.20 -19.89 14.12
CA SER A 53 -10.17 -20.86 13.77
C SER A 53 -10.42 -22.18 14.48
N PHE A 54 -10.11 -23.30 13.83
CA PHE A 54 -10.17 -24.60 14.47
C PHE A 54 -8.99 -25.48 14.06
N THR A 55 -8.60 -26.37 14.97
CA THR A 55 -7.58 -27.39 14.75
C THR A 55 -8.10 -28.74 15.22
N SER A 56 -7.67 -29.82 14.56
CA SER A 56 -7.99 -31.18 14.93
C SER A 56 -6.70 -31.99 15.14
N ASN A 57 -6.78 -33.04 15.92
CA ASN A 57 -5.65 -33.93 16.19
C ASN A 57 -5.30 -34.86 15.02
N GLY A 58 -5.98 -34.72 13.86
CA GLY A 58 -5.79 -35.60 12.71
C GLY A 58 -6.50 -36.94 12.86
N MET A 59 -6.18 -37.86 11.95
CA MET A 59 -6.77 -39.21 11.93
C MET A 59 -5.90 -40.20 12.68
N ALA A 60 -6.54 -41.17 13.31
CA ALA A 60 -5.89 -42.28 13.98
C ALA A 60 -6.23 -43.60 13.31
N ASN A 61 -5.47 -44.64 13.57
CA ASN A 61 -5.77 -45.96 13.04
C ASN A 61 -7.06 -46.52 13.68
N TYR A 62 -7.93 -47.05 12.84
CA TYR A 62 -9.12 -47.73 13.28
C TYR A 62 -8.77 -49.20 13.72
N ASP A 63 -9.16 -49.54 14.94
CA ASP A 63 -9.05 -50.92 15.42
C ASP A 63 -10.40 -51.62 15.23
N ARG A 64 -10.38 -52.85 14.68
CA ARG A 64 -11.61 -53.62 14.44
C ARG A 64 -12.26 -54.12 15.70
N ASP A 65 -11.48 -54.29 16.78
CA ASP A 65 -11.97 -54.82 18.06
C ASP A 65 -12.27 -53.68 19.04
N ALA A 66 -11.48 -52.60 19.06
CA ALA A 66 -11.62 -51.46 19.96
C ALA A 66 -12.39 -50.25 19.33
N GLY A 67 -12.58 -50.24 18.02
CA GLY A 67 -13.32 -49.19 17.30
C GLY A 67 -12.50 -47.91 17.02
N TYR A 68 -13.16 -46.76 17.15
CA TYR A 68 -12.57 -45.45 16.88
C TYR A 68 -11.79 -44.92 18.07
N VAL A 69 -10.60 -44.41 17.82
CA VAL A 69 -9.87 -43.58 18.77
C VAL A 69 -10.51 -42.19 18.81
N MET A 70 -10.91 -41.73 19.97
CA MET A 70 -11.53 -40.41 20.13
C MET A 70 -10.51 -39.32 19.89
N GLY A 71 -10.75 -38.49 18.89
CA GLY A 71 -9.99 -37.29 18.59
C GLY A 71 -10.59 -36.05 19.25
N ASN A 72 -9.78 -35.00 19.39
CA ASN A 72 -10.24 -33.71 19.92
C ASN A 72 -10.21 -32.66 18.80
N VAL A 73 -11.22 -31.79 18.77
CA VAL A 73 -11.30 -30.61 17.93
C VAL A 73 -11.29 -29.39 18.85
N THR A 74 -10.28 -28.55 18.68
CA THR A 74 -10.16 -27.31 19.45
C THR A 74 -10.46 -26.15 18.49
N GLY A 75 -11.36 -25.25 18.89
CA GLY A 75 -11.70 -24.06 18.12
C GLY A 75 -11.81 -22.83 19.01
N GLY A 76 -11.50 -21.69 18.45
CA GLY A 76 -11.55 -20.41 19.13
C GLY A 76 -11.86 -19.26 18.17
N TRP A 77 -12.36 -18.16 18.73
CA TRP A 77 -12.51 -16.91 18.00
C TRP A 77 -11.24 -16.09 18.16
N GLU A 78 -10.72 -15.62 17.05
CA GLU A 78 -9.60 -14.69 16.99
C GLU A 78 -10.13 -13.29 16.68
N ASP A 79 -9.74 -12.33 17.50
CA ASP A 79 -10.21 -10.95 17.44
C ASP A 79 -9.17 -10.08 16.77
N TYR A 80 -9.50 -9.53 15.60
CA TYR A 80 -8.67 -8.62 14.83
C TYR A 80 -9.18 -7.19 14.99
N GLN A 81 -8.44 -6.36 15.73
CA GLN A 81 -8.83 -4.98 16.02
C GLN A 81 -8.12 -4.01 15.09
N ILE A 82 -8.87 -3.07 14.47
CA ILE A 82 -8.30 -1.97 13.69
C ILE A 82 -7.45 -1.07 14.59
N THR A 83 -6.19 -0.88 14.20
CA THR A 83 -5.23 -0.05 14.93
C THR A 83 -4.97 1.30 14.27
N GLN A 84 -5.24 1.42 12.95
CA GLN A 84 -4.94 2.62 12.19
C GLN A 84 -6.20 3.46 11.97
N ASP A 85 -6.22 4.64 12.58
CA ASP A 85 -7.23 5.69 12.38
C ASP A 85 -6.48 7.00 12.10
N ARG A 86 -6.46 7.39 10.85
CA ARG A 86 -5.67 8.51 10.34
C ARG A 86 -6.56 9.58 9.75
N GLY A 87 -6.21 10.83 9.95
CA GLY A 87 -6.94 11.93 9.36
C GLY A 87 -6.19 13.24 9.43
N ARG A 88 -6.53 14.13 8.51
CA ARG A 88 -6.00 15.49 8.48
C ARG A 88 -7.05 16.46 7.95
N ALA A 89 -7.02 17.68 8.45
CA ALA A 89 -7.78 18.81 7.95
C ALA A 89 -6.87 19.73 7.14
N PHE A 90 -7.33 20.14 5.97
CA PHE A 90 -6.70 21.15 5.12
C PHE A 90 -7.62 22.35 5.04
N GLN A 91 -7.05 23.56 4.99
CA GLN A 91 -7.78 24.80 4.92
C GLN A 91 -7.22 25.65 3.77
N VAL A 92 -8.13 26.17 2.96
CA VAL A 92 -7.81 27.06 1.83
C VAL A 92 -8.62 28.32 2.03
N ASP A 93 -7.97 29.47 2.13
CA ASP A 93 -8.61 30.76 2.29
C ASP A 93 -9.57 31.06 1.13
N TYR A 94 -10.68 31.78 1.42
CA TYR A 94 -11.66 32.09 0.40
C TYR A 94 -11.09 32.95 -0.72
N LEU A 95 -10.30 33.97 -0.38
CA LEU A 95 -9.68 34.87 -1.37
C LEU A 95 -8.64 34.15 -2.20
N ASP A 96 -7.80 33.30 -1.61
CA ASP A 96 -6.82 32.49 -2.33
C ASP A 96 -7.49 31.56 -3.35
N ASN A 97 -8.64 30.99 -2.97
CA ASN A 97 -9.41 30.13 -3.88
C ASN A 97 -10.07 30.92 -5.02
N GLU A 98 -10.53 32.15 -4.76
CA GLU A 98 -11.10 33.04 -5.79
C GLU A 98 -10.01 33.48 -6.76
N GLU A 99 -8.82 33.88 -6.28
CA GLU A 99 -7.67 34.26 -7.12
C GLU A 99 -7.19 33.11 -8.00
N THR A 100 -7.32 31.87 -7.55
CA THR A 100 -6.97 30.67 -8.31
C THR A 100 -8.13 30.07 -9.12
N LEU A 101 -9.22 30.82 -9.28
CA LEU A 101 -10.42 30.42 -10.05
C LEU A 101 -11.05 29.10 -9.56
N GLY A 102 -10.98 28.80 -8.29
CA GLY A 102 -11.55 27.58 -7.70
C GLY A 102 -10.77 26.29 -7.99
N MET A 103 -9.63 26.38 -8.66
CA MET A 103 -8.82 25.19 -8.99
C MET A 103 -8.14 24.58 -7.76
N THR A 104 -7.82 25.40 -6.75
CA THR A 104 -7.08 24.96 -5.56
C THR A 104 -7.87 23.95 -4.73
N VAL A 105 -9.15 24.18 -4.47
CA VAL A 105 -9.97 23.27 -3.66
C VAL A 105 -10.28 21.98 -4.39
N ALA A 106 -10.63 22.06 -5.67
CA ALA A 106 -10.98 20.88 -6.45
C ALA A 106 -9.80 19.92 -6.68
N SER A 107 -8.61 20.48 -6.93
CA SER A 107 -7.38 19.70 -7.14
C SER A 107 -6.80 19.15 -5.85
N ALA A 108 -6.85 19.93 -4.74
CA ALA A 108 -6.35 19.48 -3.45
C ALA A 108 -7.00 18.18 -2.97
N LEU A 109 -8.30 18.00 -3.22
CA LEU A 109 -9.05 16.80 -2.87
C LEU A 109 -8.50 15.52 -3.52
N GLY A 110 -8.35 15.54 -4.83
CA GLY A 110 -7.85 14.36 -5.57
C GLY A 110 -6.36 14.11 -5.33
N GLN A 111 -5.59 15.19 -5.15
CA GLN A 111 -4.16 15.10 -4.94
C GLN A 111 -3.81 14.52 -3.56
N VAL A 112 -4.45 14.97 -2.49
CA VAL A 112 -4.21 14.44 -1.12
C VAL A 112 -4.44 12.93 -1.08
N GLU A 113 -5.51 12.45 -1.66
CA GLU A 113 -5.77 11.02 -1.68
C GLU A 113 -4.69 10.25 -2.46
N ARG A 114 -4.39 10.68 -3.67
CA ARG A 114 -3.46 10.00 -4.58
C ARG A 114 -2.01 10.09 -4.12
N VAL A 115 -1.61 11.25 -3.59
CA VAL A 115 -0.20 11.54 -3.27
C VAL A 115 0.15 11.10 -1.85
N ASP A 116 -0.75 11.27 -0.89
CA ASP A 116 -0.47 11.06 0.52
C ASP A 116 -1.08 9.77 1.05
N VAL A 117 -2.39 9.57 0.86
CA VAL A 117 -3.13 8.46 1.50
C VAL A 117 -2.78 7.12 0.88
N ILE A 118 -2.88 6.98 -0.42
CA ILE A 118 -2.64 5.69 -1.11
C ILE A 118 -1.22 5.16 -0.86
N PRO A 119 -0.14 5.96 -0.98
CA PRO A 119 1.20 5.48 -0.68
C PRO A 119 1.40 5.07 0.78
N GLU A 120 0.79 5.79 1.72
CA GLU A 120 0.88 5.48 3.15
C GLU A 120 0.18 4.15 3.47
N VAL A 121 -1.03 3.94 2.93
CA VAL A 121 -1.79 2.70 3.12
C VAL A 121 -1.05 1.49 2.54
N ASP A 122 -0.55 1.59 1.31
CA ASP A 122 0.22 0.51 0.68
C ASP A 122 1.50 0.19 1.46
N ALA A 123 2.26 1.23 1.86
CA ALA A 123 3.50 1.04 2.62
C ALA A 123 3.24 0.38 3.99
N PHE A 124 2.16 0.78 4.68
CA PHE A 124 1.74 0.16 5.92
C PHE A 124 1.41 -1.33 5.73
N ARG A 125 0.63 -1.66 4.70
CA ARG A 125 0.23 -3.03 4.40
C ARG A 125 1.44 -3.92 4.11
N PHE A 126 2.33 -3.50 3.21
CA PHE A 126 3.55 -4.25 2.89
C PHE A 126 4.44 -4.46 4.12
N SER A 127 4.64 -3.41 4.91
CA SER A 127 5.48 -3.53 6.11
C SER A 127 4.87 -4.47 7.15
N LYS A 128 3.55 -4.44 7.32
CA LYS A 128 2.84 -5.32 8.26
C LYS A 128 2.90 -6.78 7.82
N TRP A 129 2.73 -7.07 6.53
CA TRP A 129 2.88 -8.42 5.99
C TRP A 129 4.30 -8.94 6.14
N ALA A 130 5.30 -8.09 5.86
CA ALA A 130 6.71 -8.46 5.97
C ALA A 130 7.16 -8.70 7.42
N SER A 131 6.61 -7.94 8.37
CA SER A 131 6.98 -8.03 9.79
C SER A 131 6.22 -9.09 10.58
N THR A 132 5.24 -9.76 9.98
CA THR A 132 4.46 -10.79 10.66
C THR A 132 5.32 -12.03 10.95
N THR A 133 5.31 -12.46 12.21
CA THR A 133 6.08 -13.66 12.64
C THR A 133 5.59 -14.92 11.93
N GLY A 134 6.53 -15.72 11.43
CA GLY A 134 6.24 -16.99 10.76
C GLY A 134 6.09 -16.90 9.24
N VAL A 135 6.06 -15.71 8.67
CA VAL A 135 6.17 -15.48 7.21
C VAL A 135 7.50 -16.03 6.70
N GLY A 136 7.49 -16.65 5.53
CA GLY A 136 8.72 -17.10 4.87
C GLY A 136 9.59 -15.89 4.52
N SER A 137 10.89 -15.93 4.87
CA SER A 137 11.77 -14.82 4.57
C SER A 137 13.16 -15.27 4.13
N ALA A 138 13.77 -14.50 3.23
CA ALA A 138 15.17 -14.59 2.89
C ALA A 138 15.78 -13.19 2.77
N THR A 139 17.07 -13.10 3.07
CA THR A 139 17.82 -11.85 2.99
C THR A 139 18.86 -11.92 1.90
N GLY A 140 19.05 -10.83 1.17
CA GLY A 140 20.12 -10.73 0.18
C GLY A 140 20.01 -9.49 -0.68
N THR A 141 21.15 -8.90 -0.97
CA THR A 141 21.23 -7.72 -1.83
C THR A 141 21.18 -8.13 -3.30
N ILE A 142 20.32 -7.50 -4.08
CA ILE A 142 20.25 -7.69 -5.54
C ILE A 142 21.40 -6.97 -6.22
N THR A 143 22.33 -7.74 -6.77
CA THR A 143 23.50 -7.25 -7.52
C THR A 143 23.37 -7.50 -9.02
N ALA A 144 24.34 -7.07 -9.80
CA ALA A 144 24.35 -7.31 -11.25
C ALA A 144 24.43 -8.81 -11.62
N SER A 145 25.01 -9.63 -10.75
CA SER A 145 25.18 -11.09 -10.92
C SER A 145 24.05 -11.92 -10.30
N THR A 146 23.09 -11.29 -9.58
CA THR A 146 22.01 -12.00 -8.91
C THR A 146 21.00 -12.51 -9.93
N ASP A 147 20.72 -13.82 -9.92
CA ASP A 147 19.62 -14.40 -10.70
C ASP A 147 18.31 -14.30 -9.89
N VAL A 148 17.52 -13.29 -10.19
CA VAL A 148 16.24 -13.04 -9.49
C VAL A 148 15.23 -14.11 -9.84
N ALA A 149 15.28 -14.71 -11.03
CA ALA A 149 14.36 -15.77 -11.41
C ALA A 149 14.58 -17.02 -10.54
N ASP A 150 15.82 -17.38 -10.27
CA ASP A 150 16.16 -18.50 -9.37
C ASP A 150 15.73 -18.21 -7.91
N LEU A 151 15.87 -16.96 -7.45
CA LEU A 151 15.41 -16.57 -6.12
C LEU A 151 13.88 -16.66 -5.99
N VAL A 152 13.14 -16.22 -7.00
CA VAL A 152 11.67 -16.33 -7.02
C VAL A 152 11.26 -17.78 -7.05
N SER A 153 11.87 -18.62 -7.91
CA SER A 153 11.57 -20.06 -7.97
C SER A 153 11.90 -20.78 -6.65
N THR A 154 12.96 -20.37 -5.95
CA THR A 154 13.28 -20.90 -4.61
C THR A 154 12.23 -20.53 -3.58
N ALA A 155 11.72 -19.28 -3.66
CA ALA A 155 10.64 -18.83 -2.80
C ALA A 155 9.34 -19.60 -3.05
N GLU A 156 9.01 -19.87 -4.33
CA GLU A 156 7.86 -20.69 -4.70
C GLU A 156 7.98 -22.11 -4.18
N ALA A 157 9.14 -22.76 -4.38
CA ALA A 157 9.38 -24.10 -3.85
C ALA A 157 9.18 -24.16 -2.32
N SER A 158 9.60 -23.14 -1.58
CA SER A 158 9.36 -23.06 -0.14
C SER A 158 7.87 -22.91 0.22
N MET A 159 7.08 -22.24 -0.62
CA MET A 159 5.63 -22.13 -0.43
C MET A 159 4.91 -23.45 -0.82
N ASP A 160 5.41 -24.14 -1.82
CA ASP A 160 4.89 -25.46 -2.25
C ASP A 160 5.15 -26.54 -1.18
N ASP A 161 6.34 -26.54 -0.59
CA ASP A 161 6.67 -27.42 0.55
C ASP A 161 5.77 -27.15 1.77
N ALA A 162 5.25 -25.92 1.89
CA ALA A 162 4.28 -25.52 2.93
C ALA A 162 2.81 -25.76 2.49
N GLU A 163 2.57 -26.46 1.38
CA GLU A 163 1.24 -26.78 0.84
C GLU A 163 0.36 -25.56 0.54
N VAL A 164 0.98 -24.42 0.22
CA VAL A 164 0.24 -23.21 -0.19
C VAL A 164 -0.26 -23.39 -1.63
N PRO A 165 -1.55 -23.15 -1.94
CA PRO A 165 -2.05 -23.25 -3.30
C PRO A 165 -1.22 -22.38 -4.27
N TYR A 166 -0.88 -22.92 -5.44
CA TYR A 166 -0.11 -22.19 -6.45
C TYR A 166 -1.00 -21.19 -7.22
N GLU A 167 -2.28 -21.50 -7.37
CA GLU A 167 -3.23 -20.66 -8.10
C GLU A 167 -3.50 -19.34 -7.37
N GLY A 168 -3.40 -18.24 -8.11
CA GLY A 168 -3.74 -16.91 -7.60
C GLY A 168 -2.67 -16.24 -6.74
N ARG A 169 -1.45 -16.78 -6.67
CA ARG A 169 -0.31 -16.08 -6.07
C ARG A 169 0.00 -14.80 -6.83
N VAL A 170 0.39 -13.76 -6.12
CA VAL A 170 0.78 -12.47 -6.69
C VAL A 170 2.22 -12.17 -6.31
N LEU A 171 3.03 -11.83 -7.30
CA LEU A 171 4.43 -11.43 -7.12
C LEU A 171 4.53 -9.90 -7.12
N PHE A 172 4.75 -9.32 -5.95
CA PHE A 172 5.16 -7.92 -5.81
C PHE A 172 6.67 -7.82 -5.95
N ILE A 173 7.15 -6.92 -6.80
CA ILE A 173 8.58 -6.84 -7.10
C ILE A 173 9.04 -5.37 -7.18
N SER A 174 10.22 -5.09 -6.61
CA SER A 174 10.85 -3.77 -6.73
C SER A 174 11.31 -3.49 -8.16
N PRO A 175 11.43 -2.24 -8.59
CA PRO A 175 11.85 -1.90 -9.95
C PRO A 175 13.26 -2.44 -10.28
N ALA A 176 14.17 -2.44 -9.29
CA ALA A 176 15.52 -2.96 -9.46
C ALA A 176 15.52 -4.48 -9.66
N ALA A 177 14.78 -5.22 -8.84
CA ALA A 177 14.65 -6.66 -8.97
C ALA A 177 13.91 -7.05 -10.27
N TYR A 178 12.87 -6.30 -10.65
CA TYR A 178 12.15 -6.52 -11.91
C TYR A 178 13.06 -6.37 -13.13
N GLN A 179 13.94 -5.35 -13.14
CA GLN A 179 14.89 -5.16 -14.23
C GLN A 179 15.84 -6.35 -14.37
N ARG A 180 16.24 -6.98 -13.23
CA ARG A 180 17.08 -8.19 -13.23
C ARG A 180 16.29 -9.42 -13.67
N LEU A 181 15.08 -9.59 -13.16
CA LEU A 181 14.19 -10.68 -13.59
C LEU A 181 14.02 -10.67 -15.11
N LYS A 182 13.70 -9.51 -15.70
CA LYS A 182 13.60 -9.34 -17.14
C LYS A 182 14.89 -9.75 -17.86
N GLY A 183 16.04 -9.25 -17.43
CA GLY A 183 17.34 -9.58 -18.05
C GLY A 183 17.72 -11.05 -17.91
N ASN A 184 17.30 -11.75 -16.87
CA ASN A 184 17.56 -13.17 -16.69
C ASN A 184 16.68 -14.01 -17.64
N ILE A 185 15.42 -13.65 -17.83
CA ILE A 185 14.52 -14.28 -18.79
C ILE A 185 15.02 -14.05 -20.23
N GLU A 186 15.41 -12.84 -20.58
CA GLU A 186 15.98 -12.53 -21.89
C GLU A 186 17.21 -13.40 -22.21
N ARG A 187 18.11 -13.60 -21.26
CA ARG A 187 19.28 -14.52 -21.44
C ARG A 187 18.89 -15.97 -21.68
N ARG A 188 17.80 -16.45 -21.09
CA ARG A 188 17.30 -17.81 -21.29
C ARG A 188 16.65 -17.99 -22.67
N ILE A 189 16.15 -16.91 -23.29
CA ILE A 189 15.43 -16.90 -24.57
C ILE A 189 16.33 -16.53 -25.77
N ILE A 190 17.55 -16.06 -25.56
CA ILE A 190 18.49 -15.51 -26.58
C ILE A 190 18.83 -16.45 -27.79
N ASN A 191 18.22 -17.58 -27.90
CA ASN A 191 18.29 -18.41 -29.11
C ASN A 191 17.19 -18.11 -30.16
N ALA A 192 16.35 -17.09 -29.97
CA ALA A 192 15.33 -16.68 -30.92
C ALA A 192 15.72 -15.33 -31.57
N GLU A 193 15.79 -15.31 -32.88
CA GLU A 193 16.22 -14.15 -33.71
C GLU A 193 15.24 -12.97 -33.72
N ASP A 194 14.21 -12.96 -32.86
CA ASP A 194 13.21 -11.88 -32.82
C ASP A 194 13.42 -10.93 -31.63
N ASN A 195 13.32 -9.64 -31.95
CA ASN A 195 13.40 -8.53 -30.99
C ASN A 195 12.16 -8.50 -30.10
N VAL A 196 12.15 -9.33 -29.06
CA VAL A 196 11.00 -9.50 -28.16
C VAL A 196 10.94 -8.33 -27.19
N ASN A 197 9.93 -7.48 -27.36
CA ASN A 197 9.62 -6.40 -26.44
C ASN A 197 8.95 -6.98 -25.19
N MET A 198 9.76 -7.36 -24.18
CA MET A 198 9.29 -8.15 -23.03
C MET A 198 8.75 -7.23 -21.93
N ASN A 199 7.45 -7.21 -21.76
CA ASN A 199 6.81 -6.83 -20.51
C ASN A 199 6.41 -8.11 -19.78
N VAL A 200 7.03 -8.41 -18.62
CA VAL A 200 6.69 -9.59 -17.85
C VAL A 200 5.49 -9.25 -16.97
N GLU A 201 4.30 -9.61 -17.42
CA GLU A 201 3.05 -9.44 -16.67
C GLU A 201 2.75 -10.65 -15.79
N TYR A 202 3.25 -11.81 -16.18
CA TYR A 202 3.13 -13.07 -15.46
C TYR A 202 4.49 -13.77 -15.41
N PHE A 203 4.80 -14.34 -14.28
CA PHE A 203 5.95 -15.19 -14.06
C PHE A 203 5.50 -16.44 -13.32
N ASP A 204 5.62 -17.60 -13.93
CA ASP A 204 5.20 -18.91 -13.40
C ASP A 204 3.76 -18.87 -12.84
N ASP A 205 2.82 -18.48 -13.69
CA ASP A 205 1.39 -18.25 -13.40
C ASP A 205 1.07 -17.16 -12.35
N MET A 206 2.07 -16.54 -11.72
CA MET A 206 1.89 -15.43 -10.81
C MET A 206 1.78 -14.09 -11.56
N GLN A 207 0.80 -13.28 -11.20
CA GLN A 207 0.71 -11.89 -11.66
C GLN A 207 1.85 -11.06 -11.07
N VAL A 208 2.63 -10.38 -11.92
CA VAL A 208 3.77 -9.56 -11.51
C VAL A 208 3.35 -8.10 -11.36
N ILE A 209 3.45 -7.57 -10.14
CA ILE A 209 3.11 -6.18 -9.82
C ILE A 209 4.38 -5.45 -9.37
N ARG A 210 4.76 -4.41 -10.12
CA ARG A 210 5.92 -3.57 -9.78
C ARG A 210 5.55 -2.57 -8.69
N VAL A 211 6.25 -2.59 -7.58
CA VAL A 211 6.03 -1.69 -6.44
C VAL A 211 7.17 -0.67 -6.34
N PRO A 212 6.89 0.65 -6.29
CA PRO A 212 7.91 1.66 -6.04
C PRO A 212 8.62 1.42 -4.71
N GLN A 213 9.96 1.49 -4.67
CA GLN A 213 10.75 1.17 -3.48
C GLN A 213 10.35 1.99 -2.25
N GLY A 214 9.92 3.24 -2.43
CA GLY A 214 9.47 4.10 -1.33
C GLY A 214 8.27 3.55 -0.53
N ARG A 215 7.49 2.62 -1.11
CA ARG A 215 6.37 1.95 -0.43
C ARG A 215 6.70 0.52 0.00
N PHE A 216 7.89 0.02 -0.34
CA PHE A 216 8.21 -1.41 -0.28
C PHE A 216 9.37 -1.68 0.67
N ASN A 217 9.07 -1.61 1.99
CA ASN A 217 10.04 -1.79 3.07
C ASN A 217 9.48 -2.71 4.15
N THR A 218 10.35 -3.41 4.87
CA THR A 218 9.98 -4.37 5.92
C THR A 218 9.38 -3.69 7.15
N ALA A 219 9.74 -2.44 7.40
CA ALA A 219 9.16 -1.63 8.47
C ALA A 219 9.03 -0.17 8.05
N ILE A 220 8.00 0.48 8.56
CA ILE A 220 7.78 1.92 8.42
C ILE A 220 7.40 2.54 9.77
N THR A 221 7.65 3.83 9.91
CA THR A 221 7.12 4.65 10.99
C THR A 221 6.10 5.61 10.43
N LEU A 222 4.86 5.56 10.95
CA LEU A 222 3.82 6.52 10.60
C LEU A 222 4.05 7.81 11.36
N ASN A 223 4.20 8.91 10.65
CA ASN A 223 4.39 10.22 11.26
C ASN A 223 3.05 10.72 11.85
N ALA A 224 3.08 11.18 13.08
CA ALA A 224 1.92 11.71 13.80
C ALA A 224 2.19 13.15 14.28
N PRO A 225 2.19 14.13 13.37
CA PRO A 225 2.45 15.52 13.74
C PRO A 225 1.34 16.08 14.61
N THR A 226 1.72 16.83 15.64
CA THR A 226 0.80 17.51 16.54
C THR A 226 0.55 18.97 16.13
N THR A 227 1.29 19.48 15.16
CA THR A 227 1.18 20.85 14.64
C THR A 227 0.79 20.87 13.18
N ALA A 228 0.18 21.95 12.72
CA ALA A 228 -0.23 22.14 11.33
C ALA A 228 0.97 22.06 10.35
N ALA A 229 2.13 22.60 10.74
CA ALA A 229 3.36 22.58 9.93
C ALA A 229 4.12 21.24 9.99
N GLY A 230 3.73 20.32 10.87
CA GLY A 230 4.40 19.03 11.00
C GLY A 230 4.18 18.13 9.78
N ALA A 231 5.24 17.47 9.31
CA ALA A 231 5.15 16.54 8.20
C ALA A 231 4.35 15.29 8.61
N GLY A 232 3.33 14.96 7.82
CA GLY A 232 2.56 13.71 7.92
C GLY A 232 3.20 12.59 7.09
N GLY A 233 2.38 11.62 6.73
CA GLY A 233 2.82 10.48 5.91
C GLY A 233 3.61 9.45 6.72
N TYR A 234 4.58 8.81 6.09
CA TYR A 234 5.39 7.74 6.69
C TYR A 234 6.87 7.89 6.34
N THR A 235 7.70 7.24 7.14
CA THR A 235 9.15 7.13 6.91
C THR A 235 9.53 5.65 6.89
N ALA A 236 10.27 5.22 5.88
CA ALA A 236 10.82 3.87 5.83
C ALA A 236 11.91 3.71 6.90
N THR A 237 11.79 2.68 7.73
CA THR A 237 12.72 2.40 8.84
C THR A 237 13.30 0.99 8.80
N GLY A 238 12.72 0.10 7.98
CA GLY A 238 13.21 -1.26 7.77
C GLY A 238 13.99 -1.43 6.48
N ASP A 239 14.36 -2.67 6.20
CA ASP A 239 15.09 -3.06 5.00
C ASP A 239 14.24 -2.93 3.74
N ALA A 240 14.89 -2.66 2.62
CA ALA A 240 14.24 -2.61 1.32
C ALA A 240 13.79 -4.01 0.89
N ILE A 241 12.50 -4.18 0.59
CA ILE A 241 12.00 -5.43 0.06
C ILE A 241 12.33 -5.51 -1.44
N ASN A 242 12.95 -6.61 -1.85
CA ASN A 242 13.28 -6.90 -3.23
C ASN A 242 12.08 -7.47 -3.99
N PHE A 243 11.46 -8.50 -3.42
CA PHE A 243 10.20 -9.06 -3.90
C PHE A 243 9.42 -9.72 -2.74
N MET A 244 8.12 -9.87 -2.94
CA MET A 244 7.20 -10.53 -2.01
C MET A 244 6.20 -11.34 -2.81
N ILE A 245 6.05 -12.61 -2.47
CA ILE A 245 5.00 -13.47 -3.02
C ILE A 245 3.88 -13.54 -1.99
N VAL A 246 2.65 -13.34 -2.44
CA VAL A 246 1.48 -13.28 -1.57
C VAL A 246 0.36 -14.12 -2.15
N HIS A 247 -0.20 -15.02 -1.34
CA HIS A 247 -1.44 -15.71 -1.66
C HIS A 247 -2.62 -14.97 -1.02
N PRO A 248 -3.67 -14.57 -1.77
CA PRO A 248 -4.76 -13.74 -1.27
C PRO A 248 -5.46 -14.30 -0.02
N SER A 249 -5.59 -15.62 0.08
CA SER A 249 -6.26 -16.26 1.22
C SER A 249 -5.52 -16.12 2.56
N ALA A 250 -4.24 -15.69 2.53
CA ALA A 250 -3.46 -15.50 3.74
C ALA A 250 -3.71 -14.13 4.39
N ILE A 251 -4.33 -13.21 3.67
CA ILE A 251 -4.52 -11.83 4.09
C ILE A 251 -5.98 -11.57 4.43
N LEU A 252 -6.19 -10.93 5.57
CA LEU A 252 -7.44 -10.27 5.93
C LEU A 252 -7.19 -8.76 5.94
N GLN A 253 -7.78 -8.05 4.99
CA GLN A 253 -7.57 -6.63 4.80
C GLN A 253 -8.89 -5.90 4.81
N VAL A 254 -8.99 -4.85 5.61
CA VAL A 254 -10.23 -4.11 5.77
C VAL A 254 -9.99 -2.60 5.75
N MET A 255 -10.91 -1.89 5.12
CA MET A 255 -11.04 -0.45 5.22
C MET A 255 -12.45 -0.14 5.72
N LYS A 256 -12.59 0.29 6.97
CA LYS A 256 -13.89 0.49 7.58
C LYS A 256 -14.48 1.86 7.29
N HIS A 257 -13.64 2.88 7.35
CA HIS A 257 -14.07 4.27 7.25
C HIS A 257 -13.18 5.02 6.29
N ARG A 258 -13.78 5.66 5.32
CA ARG A 258 -13.14 6.61 4.42
C ARG A 258 -14.10 7.76 4.26
N ASN A 259 -13.85 8.84 4.96
CA ASN A 259 -14.74 9.98 4.97
C ASN A 259 -14.00 11.25 4.55
N LEU A 260 -14.50 11.84 3.50
CA LEU A 260 -14.10 13.13 3.00
C LEU A 260 -15.25 14.11 3.23
N ARG A 261 -15.00 15.16 4.00
CA ARG A 261 -15.95 16.24 4.26
C ARG A 261 -15.37 17.57 3.84
N THR A 262 -16.10 18.28 3.02
CA THR A 262 -15.78 19.64 2.61
C THR A 262 -16.77 20.60 3.26
N PHE A 263 -16.26 21.64 3.91
CA PHE A 263 -17.04 22.73 4.48
C PHE A 263 -16.76 23.98 3.67
N THR A 264 -17.84 24.68 3.31
CA THR A 264 -17.77 26.00 2.66
C THR A 264 -17.41 27.07 3.71
N PRO A 265 -16.97 28.27 3.29
CA PRO A 265 -16.68 29.36 4.21
C PRO A 265 -17.84 29.67 5.16
N ASP A 266 -19.09 29.64 4.67
CA ASP A 266 -20.30 29.85 5.48
C ASP A 266 -20.52 28.79 6.57
N GLN A 267 -19.96 27.59 6.39
CA GLN A 267 -20.06 26.46 7.32
C GLN A 267 -18.85 26.35 8.25
N ASN A 268 -17.77 27.04 7.92
CA ASN A 268 -16.54 27.01 8.70
C ASN A 268 -16.53 28.15 9.73
N ILE A 269 -16.79 27.79 10.98
CA ILE A 269 -16.89 28.78 12.09
C ILE A 269 -15.50 29.33 12.47
N GLU A 270 -14.41 28.63 12.14
CA GLU A 270 -13.05 28.98 12.60
C GLU A 270 -12.39 30.06 11.72
N ALA A 271 -12.73 30.12 10.42
CA ALA A 271 -12.14 31.05 9.46
C ALA A 271 -12.98 31.16 8.19
N ASP A 272 -12.86 32.29 7.47
CA ASP A 272 -13.45 32.47 6.13
C ASP A 272 -12.64 31.68 5.07
N ALA A 273 -12.81 30.37 5.11
CA ALA A 273 -12.01 29.45 4.32
C ALA A 273 -12.75 28.14 4.04
N TYR A 274 -12.44 27.51 2.90
CA TYR A 274 -12.83 26.14 2.63
C TYR A 274 -12.03 25.21 3.53
N ARG A 275 -12.73 24.28 4.22
CA ARG A 275 -12.09 23.28 5.07
C ARG A 275 -12.38 21.87 4.52
N ILE A 276 -11.33 21.10 4.31
CA ILE A 276 -11.38 19.73 3.81
C ILE A 276 -10.89 18.81 4.92
N ASN A 277 -11.79 17.98 5.44
CA ASN A 277 -11.45 17.00 6.47
C ASN A 277 -11.43 15.62 5.82
N PHE A 278 -10.27 14.97 5.84
CA PHE A 278 -10.11 13.60 5.39
C PHE A 278 -9.78 12.69 6.58
N ARG A 279 -10.51 11.58 6.72
CA ARG A 279 -10.28 10.57 7.76
C ARG A 279 -10.52 9.18 7.18
N TYR A 280 -9.63 8.25 7.51
CA TYR A 280 -9.74 6.86 7.13
C TYR A 280 -9.26 5.94 8.26
N ALA A 281 -9.97 4.81 8.41
CA ALA A 281 -9.62 3.76 9.35
C ALA A 281 -9.47 2.45 8.57
N HIS A 282 -8.30 1.85 8.67
CA HIS A 282 -7.96 0.62 7.97
C HIS A 282 -7.01 -0.23 8.78
N ASP A 283 -6.95 -1.51 8.46
CA ASP A 283 -5.90 -2.40 8.93
C ASP A 283 -5.75 -3.60 7.99
N THR A 284 -4.70 -4.37 8.20
CA THR A 284 -4.45 -5.61 7.50
C THR A 284 -3.81 -6.62 8.45
N TRP A 285 -4.19 -7.88 8.34
CA TRP A 285 -3.64 -8.96 9.14
C TRP A 285 -3.28 -10.13 8.25
N VAL A 286 -2.27 -10.87 8.67
CA VAL A 286 -1.95 -12.18 8.09
C VAL A 286 -2.57 -13.23 9.02
N LEU A 287 -3.32 -14.16 8.45
CA LEU A 287 -4.01 -15.20 9.22
C LEU A 287 -3.00 -16.20 9.79
N ASP A 288 -3.06 -16.48 11.08
CA ASP A 288 -2.07 -17.29 11.80
C ASP A 288 -1.86 -18.68 11.20
N GLN A 289 -2.93 -19.33 10.75
CA GLN A 289 -2.84 -20.65 10.11
C GLN A 289 -2.35 -20.60 8.65
N LYS A 290 -2.24 -19.41 8.07
CA LYS A 290 -1.87 -19.19 6.65
C LYS A 290 -0.65 -18.29 6.47
N VAL A 291 0.14 -18.09 7.52
CA VAL A 291 1.34 -17.24 7.48
C VAL A 291 2.34 -17.66 6.41
N LYS A 292 2.37 -18.96 6.05
CA LYS A 292 3.19 -19.49 4.97
C LYS A 292 2.73 -19.07 3.56
N GLY A 293 1.53 -18.50 3.45
CA GLY A 293 1.02 -17.93 2.20
C GLY A 293 1.69 -16.60 1.80
N ILE A 294 2.67 -16.14 2.56
CA ILE A 294 3.49 -14.97 2.26
C ILE A 294 4.97 -15.34 2.34
N TYR A 295 5.74 -14.91 1.34
CA TYR A 295 7.20 -15.04 1.32
C TYR A 295 7.83 -13.69 0.96
N VAL A 296 8.84 -13.27 1.72
CA VAL A 296 9.48 -11.96 1.57
C VAL A 296 10.98 -12.13 1.35
N HIS A 297 11.51 -11.49 0.32
CA HIS A 297 12.95 -11.35 0.11
C HIS A 297 13.33 -9.87 0.26
N HIS A 298 14.25 -9.57 1.18
CA HIS A 298 14.68 -8.20 1.46
C HIS A 298 16.21 -8.06 1.48
N ALA A 299 16.71 -6.82 1.46
CA ALA A 299 18.12 -6.51 1.44
C ALA A 299 18.82 -6.85 2.75
#